data_a2c3c0b0ad1c03d9f91b99f14dcc06a4
#
_entry.id   a2c3c0b0ad1c03d9f91b99f14dcc06a4
#
_cell.length_a   1.000
_cell.length_b   1.000
_cell.length_c   1.000
_cell.angle_alpha   90.00
_cell.angle_beta   90.00
_cell.angle_gamma   90.00
#
_symmetry.space_group_name_H-M   'P 1'
#
loop_
_entity.id
_entity.type
_entity.pdbx_description
1 polymer ?
#
loop_
_entity_poly.entity_id
_entity_poly.type
_entity_poly.pdbx_seq_one_letter_code
_entity_poly.pdbx_strand_id
1 'polypeptide(L)'
;MPLQVSNNTLATVAKCSTATVLRYGLMRQAAGESAALKAGSAVHSCLEVWWKGGTRKEALVTLRREYKEWAEANIDPDDKYQGRFSWENIRKIMGFVLARYPVSALPFTVDPNMVEVSFAVPLTKSGDIEIIGIMDAANVRDKRTKRFYGVDHKTTGGINAPWFLPQFRMGSQMTGYLWAMREMVPEKVIGIYVNAIQLSKLPYLANPERKCKDHGMNYEDCWVEHVNVQLILIERTEQQVKDWKIDAIDLSRRFMDLLETYPKAEHLPKVPQEGKFNGSCTMCDYQEFCFAGRPVDRLGVMTQPREERAEWRV
;
A
#
# COMPACT_ATOMS: atom_id res chain seq x y z
N MET A 1 -19.67 -4.68 19.50
CA MET A 1 -19.06 -3.92 18.38
C MET A 1 -18.85 -4.87 17.22
N PRO A 2 -19.01 -4.45 15.97
CA PRO A 2 -18.74 -5.31 14.80
C PRO A 2 -17.26 -5.72 14.77
N LEU A 3 -16.99 -6.87 14.15
CA LEU A 3 -15.63 -7.27 13.81
C LEU A 3 -15.13 -6.39 12.66
N GLN A 4 -14.07 -5.64 12.87
CA GLN A 4 -13.47 -4.81 11.84
C GLN A 4 -12.28 -5.50 11.17
N VAL A 5 -12.32 -5.66 9.86
CA VAL A 5 -11.25 -6.25 9.05
C VAL A 5 -10.85 -5.32 7.90
N SER A 6 -9.59 -5.34 7.53
CA SER A 6 -9.10 -4.62 6.34
C SER A 6 -8.71 -5.58 5.22
N ASN A 7 -8.50 -5.06 4.01
CA ASN A 7 -7.92 -5.87 2.94
C ASN A 7 -6.58 -6.50 3.33
N ASN A 8 -5.77 -5.81 4.13
CA ASN A 8 -4.50 -6.36 4.64
C ASN A 8 -4.73 -7.47 5.67
N THR A 9 -5.76 -7.35 6.51
CA THR A 9 -6.16 -8.41 7.45
C THR A 9 -6.56 -9.65 6.66
N LEU A 10 -7.49 -9.52 5.73
CA LEU A 10 -7.97 -10.63 4.90
C LEU A 10 -6.83 -11.29 4.11
N ALA A 11 -5.95 -10.49 3.50
CA ALA A 11 -4.78 -11.01 2.78
C ALA A 11 -3.81 -11.78 3.69
N THR A 12 -3.64 -11.36 4.95
CA THR A 12 -2.78 -12.05 5.91
C THR A 12 -3.41 -13.38 6.33
N VAL A 13 -4.71 -13.40 6.62
CA VAL A 13 -5.46 -14.63 6.96
C VAL A 13 -5.40 -15.64 5.82
N ALA A 14 -5.59 -15.19 4.59
CA ALA A 14 -5.52 -16.05 3.40
C ALA A 14 -4.12 -16.66 3.20
N LYS A 15 -3.07 -15.96 3.63
CA LYS A 15 -1.69 -16.41 3.46
C LYS A 15 -1.24 -17.40 4.53
N CYS A 16 -1.46 -17.10 5.81
CA CYS A 16 -0.90 -17.90 6.89
C CYS A 16 -1.52 -17.58 8.26
N SER A 17 -2.03 -18.61 8.94
CA SER A 17 -2.57 -18.51 10.30
C SER A 17 -1.54 -18.02 11.31
N THR A 18 -0.29 -18.52 11.26
CA THR A 18 0.79 -18.05 12.15
C THR A 18 1.06 -16.55 12.00
N ALA A 19 1.14 -16.04 10.77
CA ALA A 19 1.33 -14.61 10.53
C ALA A 19 0.14 -13.80 11.05
N THR A 20 -1.07 -14.32 10.92
CA THR A 20 -2.30 -13.71 11.44
C THR A 20 -2.28 -13.60 12.97
N VAL A 21 -2.00 -14.68 13.66
CA VAL A 21 -1.92 -14.69 15.12
C VAL A 21 -0.80 -13.78 15.63
N LEU A 22 0.37 -13.81 15.03
CA LEU A 22 1.47 -12.90 15.40
C LEU A 22 1.05 -11.43 15.23
N ARG A 23 0.51 -11.09 14.06
CA ARG A 23 0.26 -9.68 13.70
C ARG A 23 -0.93 -9.08 14.43
N TYR A 24 -2.01 -9.83 14.56
CA TYR A 24 -3.29 -9.30 15.05
C TYR A 24 -3.68 -9.84 16.43
N GLY A 25 -3.36 -11.08 16.74
CA GLY A 25 -3.64 -11.67 18.06
C GLY A 25 -2.64 -11.24 19.13
N LEU A 26 -1.36 -11.32 18.79
CA LEU A 26 -0.27 -10.99 19.72
C LEU A 26 0.30 -9.58 19.51
N MET A 27 -0.25 -8.81 18.55
CA MET A 27 0.19 -7.46 18.23
C MET A 27 1.70 -7.36 18.03
N ARG A 28 2.25 -8.25 17.18
CA ARG A 28 3.67 -8.30 16.85
C ARG A 28 3.91 -7.96 15.38
N GLN A 29 5.03 -7.35 15.10
CA GLN A 29 5.53 -7.16 13.73
C GLN A 29 6.99 -7.56 13.65
N ALA A 30 7.52 -7.79 12.45
CA ALA A 30 8.93 -8.06 12.28
C ALA A 30 9.80 -6.93 12.85
N ALA A 31 10.98 -7.27 13.30
CA ALA A 31 11.96 -6.27 13.70
C ALA A 31 12.46 -5.51 12.46
N GLY A 32 12.58 -4.20 12.59
CA GLY A 32 13.00 -3.30 11.52
C GLY A 32 11.84 -2.76 10.68
N GLU A 33 12.05 -1.61 10.08
CA GLU A 33 11.10 -0.92 9.20
C GLU A 33 11.54 -1.07 7.75
N SER A 34 10.64 -1.53 6.89
CA SER A 34 10.92 -1.69 5.45
C SER A 34 11.10 -0.32 4.77
N ALA A 35 12.26 -0.11 4.12
CA ALA A 35 12.54 1.10 3.35
C ALA A 35 11.47 1.37 2.27
N ALA A 36 10.96 0.32 1.63
CA ALA A 36 9.92 0.44 0.63
C ALA A 36 8.58 0.90 1.23
N LEU A 37 8.20 0.38 2.41
CA LEU A 37 6.97 0.79 3.09
C LEU A 37 7.08 2.22 3.61
N LYS A 38 8.22 2.58 4.22
CA LYS A 38 8.44 3.95 4.72
C LYS A 38 8.44 4.99 3.62
N ALA A 39 9.17 4.73 2.53
CA ALA A 39 9.15 5.58 1.35
C ALA A 39 7.75 5.68 0.73
N GLY A 40 7.04 4.55 0.62
CA GLY A 40 5.66 4.50 0.14
C GLY A 40 4.73 5.38 0.96
N SER A 41 4.71 5.23 2.28
CA SER A 41 3.88 6.05 3.17
C SER A 41 4.16 7.54 3.02
N ALA A 42 5.43 7.94 2.97
CA ALA A 42 5.79 9.35 2.80
C ALA A 42 5.39 9.92 1.42
N VAL A 43 5.47 9.10 0.36
CA VAL A 43 4.96 9.47 -0.97
C VAL A 43 3.44 9.65 -0.95
N HIS A 44 2.69 8.76 -0.28
CA HIS A 44 1.24 8.92 -0.11
C HIS A 44 0.89 10.22 0.64
N SER A 45 1.53 10.52 1.78
CA SER A 45 1.32 11.80 2.49
C SER A 45 1.64 13.02 1.63
N CYS A 46 2.66 12.93 0.77
CA CYS A 46 3.00 13.99 -0.19
C CYS A 46 1.91 14.16 -1.25
N LEU A 47 1.39 13.07 -1.81
CA LEU A 47 0.33 13.07 -2.81
C LEU A 47 -1.02 13.50 -2.22
N GLU A 48 -1.30 13.14 -0.98
CA GLU A 48 -2.48 13.61 -0.25
C GLU A 48 -2.56 15.14 -0.25
N VAL A 49 -1.48 15.82 0.20
CA VAL A 49 -1.42 17.29 0.19
C VAL A 49 -1.63 17.85 -1.21
N TRP A 50 -0.97 17.25 -2.21
CA TRP A 50 -1.07 17.67 -3.59
C TRP A 50 -2.47 17.51 -4.18
N TRP A 51 -3.11 16.38 -3.92
CA TRP A 51 -4.44 16.06 -4.44
C TRP A 51 -5.57 16.80 -3.70
N LYS A 52 -5.33 17.21 -2.45
CA LYS A 52 -6.22 18.14 -1.70
C LYS A 52 -6.11 19.60 -2.17
N GLY A 53 -5.32 19.88 -3.20
CA GLY A 53 -5.16 21.22 -3.76
C GLY A 53 -4.03 22.04 -3.13
N GLY A 54 -3.19 21.42 -2.31
CA GLY A 54 -1.99 22.05 -1.76
C GLY A 54 -0.95 22.37 -2.84
N THR A 55 -0.04 23.27 -2.50
CA THR A 55 1.07 23.66 -3.39
C THR A 55 2.15 22.57 -3.46
N ARG A 56 2.92 22.57 -4.55
CA ARG A 56 4.11 21.71 -4.68
C ARG A 56 5.07 21.87 -3.50
N LYS A 57 5.22 23.09 -2.98
CA LYS A 57 6.08 23.38 -1.83
C LYS A 57 5.57 22.67 -0.58
N GLU A 58 4.29 22.76 -0.28
CA GLU A 58 3.67 22.10 0.88
C GLU A 58 3.78 20.59 0.80
N ALA A 59 3.49 20.00 -0.38
CA ALA A 59 3.65 18.57 -0.60
C ALA A 59 5.09 18.09 -0.36
N LEU A 60 6.10 18.83 -0.86
CA LEU A 60 7.52 18.50 -0.63
C LEU A 60 7.97 18.76 0.82
N VAL A 61 7.39 19.72 1.53
CA VAL A 61 7.64 19.93 2.97
C VAL A 61 7.09 18.74 3.75
N THR A 62 5.91 18.24 3.42
CA THR A 62 5.34 17.04 4.04
C THR A 62 6.23 15.82 3.79
N LEU A 63 6.65 15.58 2.55
CA LEU A 63 7.60 14.51 2.23
C LEU A 63 8.89 14.59 3.06
N ARG A 64 9.44 15.80 3.21
CA ARG A 64 10.65 16.03 4.01
C ARG A 64 10.44 15.69 5.48
N ARG A 65 9.34 16.14 6.06
CA ARG A 65 8.99 15.89 7.46
C ARG A 65 8.85 14.40 7.76
N GLU A 66 8.17 13.66 6.86
CA GLU A 66 7.84 12.26 7.08
C GLU A 66 9.01 11.29 6.81
N TYR A 67 9.99 11.72 5.98
CA TYR A 67 10.92 10.76 5.41
C TYR A 67 12.41 11.12 5.56
N LYS A 68 12.77 12.41 5.55
CA LYS A 68 14.18 12.80 5.42
C LYS A 68 15.07 12.24 6.52
N GLU A 69 14.73 12.49 7.77
CA GLU A 69 15.56 12.07 8.92
C GLU A 69 15.70 10.55 8.99
N TRP A 70 14.58 9.85 8.76
CA TRP A 70 14.61 8.39 8.74
C TRP A 70 15.50 7.86 7.61
N ALA A 71 15.38 8.40 6.40
CA ALA A 71 16.16 7.94 5.25
C ALA A 71 17.67 8.21 5.44
N GLU A 72 18.03 9.37 5.95
CA GLU A 72 19.45 9.72 6.23
C GLU A 72 20.07 8.84 7.32
N ALA A 73 19.27 8.33 8.26
CA ALA A 73 19.72 7.44 9.32
C ALA A 73 19.77 5.95 8.92
N ASN A 74 18.98 5.52 7.94
CA ASN A 74 18.74 4.09 7.67
C ASN A 74 19.11 3.64 6.26
N ILE A 75 19.35 4.56 5.32
CA ILE A 75 19.60 4.22 3.92
C ILE A 75 20.99 4.67 3.49
N ASP A 76 21.81 3.72 3.06
CA ASP A 76 23.04 4.01 2.34
C ASP A 76 22.67 4.41 0.88
N PRO A 77 22.94 5.67 0.46
CA PRO A 77 22.63 6.13 -0.87
C PRO A 77 23.45 5.40 -1.96
N ASP A 78 24.61 4.87 -1.62
CA ASP A 78 25.49 4.17 -2.56
C ASP A 78 25.13 2.70 -2.72
N ASP A 79 24.34 2.11 -1.80
CA ASP A 79 23.87 0.75 -1.92
C ASP A 79 23.08 0.54 -3.22
N LYS A 80 23.38 -0.55 -3.91
CA LYS A 80 22.80 -0.88 -5.22
C LYS A 80 21.27 -1.04 -5.16
N TYR A 81 20.75 -1.60 -4.07
CA TYR A 81 19.33 -1.96 -3.94
C TYR A 81 18.55 -0.96 -3.10
N GLN A 82 19.15 -0.47 -2.01
CA GLN A 82 18.52 0.46 -1.08
C GLN A 82 18.67 1.92 -1.48
N GLY A 83 19.72 2.30 -2.21
CA GLY A 83 19.98 3.69 -2.62
C GLY A 83 18.84 4.36 -3.40
N ARG A 84 17.94 3.57 -4.04
CA ARG A 84 16.70 4.11 -4.62
C ARG A 84 15.75 4.71 -3.58
N PHE A 85 15.89 4.36 -2.30
CA PHE A 85 15.14 4.90 -1.18
C PHE A 85 15.88 6.01 -0.44
N SER A 86 17.04 6.47 -0.92
CA SER A 86 17.72 7.61 -0.32
C SER A 86 16.86 8.88 -0.39
N TRP A 87 17.02 9.76 0.59
CA TRP A 87 16.27 11.01 0.63
C TRP A 87 16.39 11.81 -0.66
N GLU A 88 17.61 11.97 -1.18
CA GLU A 88 17.85 12.76 -2.40
C GLU A 88 17.13 12.15 -3.60
N ASN A 89 17.14 10.82 -3.72
CA ASN A 89 16.48 10.10 -4.81
C ASN A 89 14.94 10.30 -4.77
N ILE A 90 14.33 10.05 -3.63
CA ILE A 90 12.87 10.20 -3.46
C ILE A 90 12.44 11.65 -3.63
N ARG A 91 13.17 12.59 -3.03
CA ARG A 91 12.91 14.02 -3.15
C ARG A 91 12.93 14.49 -4.61
N LYS A 92 13.94 14.05 -5.37
CA LYS A 92 14.10 14.44 -6.78
C LYS A 92 12.97 13.87 -7.63
N ILE A 93 12.68 12.56 -7.51
CA ILE A 93 11.57 11.91 -8.22
C ILE A 93 10.26 12.64 -7.93
N MET A 94 9.90 12.82 -6.66
CA MET A 94 8.65 13.49 -6.30
C MET A 94 8.62 14.95 -6.76
N GLY A 95 9.75 15.65 -6.74
CA GLY A 95 9.86 16.98 -7.30
C GLY A 95 9.46 17.05 -8.78
N PHE A 96 9.85 16.06 -9.57
CA PHE A 96 9.46 15.96 -10.99
C PHE A 96 8.01 15.46 -11.15
N VAL A 97 7.58 14.48 -10.37
CA VAL A 97 6.18 13.98 -10.39
C VAL A 97 5.21 15.15 -10.20
N LEU A 98 5.38 15.92 -9.13
CA LEU A 98 4.49 17.05 -8.83
C LEU A 98 4.56 18.17 -9.89
N ALA A 99 5.70 18.34 -10.54
CA ALA A 99 5.85 19.37 -11.60
C ALA A 99 5.25 18.95 -12.94
N ARG A 100 5.27 17.65 -13.28
CA ARG A 100 4.92 17.13 -14.61
C ARG A 100 3.58 16.44 -14.68
N TYR A 101 3.03 16.06 -13.51
CA TYR A 101 1.71 15.46 -13.39
C TYR A 101 0.80 16.29 -12.46
N PRO A 102 0.46 17.52 -12.85
CA PRO A 102 -0.47 18.32 -12.05
C PRO A 102 -1.86 17.66 -12.03
N VAL A 103 -2.57 17.78 -10.93
CA VAL A 103 -3.93 17.20 -10.75
C VAL A 103 -4.86 17.64 -11.88
N SER A 104 -4.72 18.88 -12.36
CA SER A 104 -5.52 19.41 -13.48
C SER A 104 -5.30 18.67 -14.81
N ALA A 105 -4.14 18.05 -15.03
CA ALA A 105 -3.82 17.28 -16.25
C ALA A 105 -4.31 15.82 -16.21
N LEU A 106 -4.76 15.33 -15.05
CA LEU A 106 -5.32 13.98 -14.92
C LEU A 106 -6.56 13.82 -15.83
N PRO A 107 -6.84 12.59 -16.32
CA PRO A 107 -8.01 12.34 -17.17
C PRO A 107 -9.34 12.44 -16.42
N PHE A 108 -9.31 12.65 -15.13
CA PHE A 108 -10.46 12.79 -14.24
C PHE A 108 -10.35 14.04 -13.37
N THR A 109 -11.45 14.45 -12.79
CA THR A 109 -11.50 15.47 -11.73
C THR A 109 -11.46 14.81 -10.36
N VAL A 110 -10.76 15.43 -9.42
CA VAL A 110 -10.64 15.00 -8.03
C VAL A 110 -11.40 16.00 -7.16
N ASP A 111 -12.24 15.50 -6.27
CA ASP A 111 -12.80 16.30 -5.18
C ASP A 111 -11.81 16.25 -4.00
N PRO A 112 -11.26 17.39 -3.54
CA PRO A 112 -10.33 17.39 -2.41
C PRO A 112 -10.89 16.77 -1.13
N ASN A 113 -12.21 16.80 -0.93
CA ASN A 113 -12.87 16.19 0.22
C ASN A 113 -12.96 14.66 0.12
N MET A 114 -12.70 14.12 -1.07
CA MET A 114 -12.71 12.69 -1.34
C MET A 114 -11.30 12.11 -1.49
N VAL A 115 -10.28 12.77 -0.92
CA VAL A 115 -8.89 12.31 -0.85
C VAL A 115 -8.60 11.84 0.57
N GLU A 116 -7.95 10.67 0.71
CA GLU A 116 -7.69 9.98 1.99
C GLU A 116 -8.97 9.75 2.78
N VAL A 117 -9.92 9.08 2.14
CA VAL A 117 -11.24 8.82 2.73
C VAL A 117 -11.22 7.53 3.54
N SER A 118 -11.38 7.66 4.85
CA SER A 118 -11.61 6.52 5.74
C SER A 118 -13.02 5.98 5.54
N PHE A 119 -13.16 4.66 5.60
CA PHE A 119 -14.44 3.99 5.50
C PHE A 119 -14.59 2.82 6.47
N ALA A 120 -15.83 2.57 6.88
CA ALA A 120 -16.27 1.36 7.58
C ALA A 120 -17.60 0.93 6.94
N VAL A 121 -17.63 -0.23 6.28
CA VAL A 121 -18.80 -0.68 5.52
C VAL A 121 -19.18 -2.09 5.93
N PRO A 122 -20.45 -2.35 6.32
CA PRO A 122 -20.92 -3.68 6.73
C PRO A 122 -20.78 -4.69 5.58
N LEU A 123 -20.02 -5.77 5.80
CA LEU A 123 -19.93 -6.92 4.89
C LEU A 123 -21.16 -7.82 4.96
N THR A 124 -21.78 -7.89 6.13
CA THR A 124 -22.94 -8.75 6.41
C THR A 124 -24.22 -7.91 6.59
N LYS A 125 -25.38 -8.53 6.38
CA LYS A 125 -26.67 -7.86 6.61
C LYS A 125 -26.94 -7.58 8.10
N SER A 126 -26.36 -8.38 8.98
CA SER A 126 -26.42 -8.20 10.44
C SER A 126 -25.55 -7.05 10.95
N GLY A 127 -24.56 -6.61 10.15
CA GLY A 127 -23.59 -5.60 10.55
C GLY A 127 -22.57 -6.09 11.56
N ASP A 128 -22.46 -7.41 11.77
CA ASP A 128 -21.51 -8.02 12.70
C ASP A 128 -20.07 -8.05 12.19
N ILE A 129 -19.88 -7.91 10.88
CA ILE A 129 -18.56 -7.80 10.23
C ILE A 129 -18.54 -6.55 9.34
N GLU A 130 -17.52 -5.71 9.51
CA GLU A 130 -17.27 -4.52 8.70
C GLU A 130 -15.91 -4.60 8.02
N ILE A 131 -15.85 -4.17 6.77
CA ILE A 131 -14.56 -3.86 6.14
C ILE A 131 -14.23 -2.40 6.37
N ILE A 132 -12.99 -2.17 6.81
CA ILE A 132 -12.46 -0.84 7.07
C ILE A 132 -11.24 -0.57 6.19
N GLY A 133 -10.98 0.70 5.93
CA GLY A 133 -9.81 1.11 5.16
C GLY A 133 -9.78 2.61 4.91
N ILE A 134 -8.73 3.01 4.19
CA ILE A 134 -8.56 4.35 3.68
C ILE A 134 -8.34 4.23 2.17
N MET A 135 -9.01 5.06 1.40
CA MET A 135 -8.80 5.19 -0.05
C MET A 135 -8.05 6.47 -0.34
N ASP A 136 -7.01 6.38 -1.14
CA ASP A 136 -6.20 7.54 -1.53
C ASP A 136 -7.05 8.60 -2.24
N ALA A 137 -7.94 8.19 -3.14
CA ALA A 137 -9.02 9.07 -3.59
C ALA A 137 -10.28 8.26 -3.98
N ALA A 138 -11.41 8.65 -3.45
CA ALA A 138 -12.71 8.10 -3.78
C ALA A 138 -13.44 9.00 -4.78
N ASN A 139 -14.38 8.40 -5.52
CA ASN A 139 -15.36 9.11 -6.35
C ASN A 139 -14.77 10.11 -7.38
N VAL A 140 -13.60 9.81 -7.98
CA VAL A 140 -13.06 10.64 -9.06
C VAL A 140 -13.91 10.48 -10.32
N ARG A 141 -14.14 11.61 -11.04
CA ARG A 141 -15.02 11.64 -12.21
C ARG A 141 -14.21 11.81 -13.50
N ASP A 142 -14.24 10.82 -14.38
CA ASP A 142 -13.60 10.88 -15.70
C ASP A 142 -14.12 12.07 -16.52
N LYS A 143 -13.22 12.86 -17.07
CA LYS A 143 -13.56 14.10 -17.79
C LYS A 143 -14.33 13.86 -19.08
N ARG A 144 -14.07 12.72 -19.77
CA ARG A 144 -14.66 12.36 -21.05
C ARG A 144 -15.95 11.57 -20.87
N THR A 145 -15.90 10.47 -20.13
CA THR A 145 -17.03 9.53 -20.01
C THR A 145 -18.01 9.93 -18.90
N LYS A 146 -17.63 10.83 -18.00
CA LYS A 146 -18.38 11.24 -16.81
C LYS A 146 -18.63 10.12 -15.80
N ARG A 147 -17.99 8.97 -15.98
CA ARG A 147 -18.10 7.83 -15.06
C ARG A 147 -17.22 8.03 -13.83
N PHE A 148 -17.57 7.32 -12.76
CA PHE A 148 -16.92 7.42 -11.47
C PHE A 148 -15.96 6.24 -11.21
N TYR A 149 -14.83 6.54 -10.59
CA TYR A 149 -13.75 5.62 -10.28
C TYR A 149 -13.15 5.93 -8.90
N GLY A 150 -12.42 4.97 -8.32
CA GLY A 150 -11.48 5.23 -7.24
C GLY A 150 -10.05 5.37 -7.76
N VAL A 151 -9.17 5.85 -6.90
CA VAL A 151 -7.72 5.86 -7.16
C VAL A 151 -6.99 5.30 -5.97
N ASP A 152 -5.98 4.50 -6.25
CA ASP A 152 -5.06 3.93 -5.27
C ASP A 152 -3.62 4.16 -5.75
N HIS A 153 -2.83 4.88 -4.95
CA HIS A 153 -1.44 5.19 -5.26
C HIS A 153 -0.55 3.98 -4.95
N LYS A 154 0.36 3.68 -5.83
CA LYS A 154 1.33 2.60 -5.61
C LYS A 154 2.73 3.03 -6.01
N THR A 155 3.67 2.86 -5.10
CA THR A 155 5.09 2.99 -5.41
C THR A 155 5.69 1.64 -5.78
N THR A 156 6.58 1.62 -6.77
CA THR A 156 7.23 0.39 -7.25
C THR A 156 8.64 0.65 -7.74
N GLY A 157 9.48 -0.39 -7.71
CA GLY A 157 10.79 -0.37 -8.37
C GLY A 157 10.73 -0.60 -9.88
N GLY A 158 9.60 -1.07 -10.42
CA GLY A 158 9.45 -1.35 -11.85
C GLY A 158 8.00 -1.54 -12.27
N ILE A 159 7.42 -0.51 -12.91
CA ILE A 159 6.04 -0.55 -13.42
C ILE A 159 5.90 -1.59 -14.54
N ASN A 160 6.91 -1.77 -15.37
CA ASN A 160 6.90 -2.73 -16.48
C ASN A 160 7.34 -4.14 -16.07
N ALA A 161 7.55 -4.39 -14.79
CA ALA A 161 7.90 -5.73 -14.32
C ALA A 161 6.72 -6.71 -14.53
N PRO A 162 6.96 -7.95 -14.98
CA PRO A 162 5.89 -8.91 -15.30
C PRO A 162 4.94 -9.21 -14.13
N TRP A 163 5.42 -9.06 -12.90
CA TRP A 163 4.64 -9.29 -11.68
C TRP A 163 3.78 -8.08 -11.25
N PHE A 164 4.07 -6.86 -11.75
CA PHE A 164 3.46 -5.65 -11.22
C PHE A 164 1.95 -5.56 -11.56
N LEU A 165 1.58 -5.65 -12.82
CA LEU A 165 0.17 -5.54 -13.21
C LEU A 165 -0.70 -6.73 -12.74
N PRO A 166 -0.24 -7.99 -12.82
CA PRO A 166 -1.04 -9.13 -12.37
C PRO A 166 -1.48 -9.05 -10.90
N GLN A 167 -0.66 -8.49 -10.00
CA GLN A 167 -1.01 -8.36 -8.59
C GLN A 167 -2.28 -7.52 -8.35
N PHE A 168 -2.58 -6.54 -9.19
CA PHE A 168 -3.80 -5.73 -9.10
C PHE A 168 -4.97 -6.37 -9.84
N ARG A 169 -4.70 -7.05 -10.96
CA ARG A 169 -5.73 -7.78 -11.71
C ARG A 169 -6.35 -8.90 -10.90
N MET A 170 -5.56 -9.60 -10.10
CA MET A 170 -6.01 -10.70 -9.25
C MET A 170 -6.17 -10.31 -7.78
N GLY A 171 -5.66 -9.14 -7.39
CA GLY A 171 -5.59 -8.74 -5.99
C GLY A 171 -6.95 -8.38 -5.40
N SER A 172 -7.13 -8.79 -4.16
CA SER A 172 -8.32 -8.54 -3.34
C SER A 172 -8.55 -7.04 -3.05
N GLN A 173 -7.48 -6.26 -2.86
CA GLN A 173 -7.58 -4.86 -2.44
C GLN A 173 -8.40 -4.01 -3.41
N MET A 174 -8.15 -4.12 -4.72
CA MET A 174 -8.88 -3.33 -5.74
C MET A 174 -10.35 -3.70 -5.77
N THR A 175 -10.68 -4.97 -5.55
CA THR A 175 -12.07 -5.44 -5.51
C THR A 175 -12.76 -4.96 -4.23
N GLY A 176 -12.08 -5.02 -3.09
CA GLY A 176 -12.58 -4.53 -1.81
C GLY A 176 -12.86 -3.03 -1.82
N TYR A 177 -11.95 -2.24 -2.38
CA TYR A 177 -12.17 -0.80 -2.54
C TYR A 177 -13.35 -0.49 -3.47
N LEU A 178 -13.42 -1.17 -4.62
CA LEU A 178 -14.54 -1.00 -5.53
C LEU A 178 -15.88 -1.34 -4.87
N TRP A 179 -15.93 -2.45 -4.12
CA TRP A 179 -17.14 -2.84 -3.40
C TRP A 179 -17.50 -1.79 -2.33
N ALA A 180 -16.55 -1.38 -1.47
CA ALA A 180 -16.79 -0.39 -0.43
C ALA A 180 -17.28 0.95 -1.00
N MET A 181 -16.68 1.44 -2.09
CA MET A 181 -17.13 2.66 -2.74
C MET A 181 -18.56 2.56 -3.25
N ARG A 182 -18.96 1.41 -3.81
CA ARG A 182 -20.33 1.20 -4.30
C ARG A 182 -21.38 1.20 -3.20
N GLU A 183 -21.00 0.90 -1.97
CA GLU A 183 -21.88 0.98 -0.80
C GLU A 183 -21.90 2.41 -0.21
N MET A 184 -20.83 3.20 -0.39
CA MET A 184 -20.68 4.52 0.23
C MET A 184 -21.23 5.67 -0.62
N VAL A 185 -21.12 5.58 -1.95
CA VAL A 185 -21.50 6.67 -2.84
C VAL A 185 -22.68 6.26 -3.74
N PRO A 186 -23.60 7.20 -4.04
CA PRO A 186 -24.78 6.90 -4.84
C PRO A 186 -24.44 6.65 -6.33
N GLU A 187 -23.29 7.12 -6.77
CA GLU A 187 -22.85 6.98 -8.15
C GLU A 187 -22.34 5.57 -8.42
N LYS A 188 -22.63 5.05 -9.62
CA LYS A 188 -22.09 3.76 -10.04
C LYS A 188 -20.58 3.85 -10.30
N VAL A 189 -19.78 3.36 -9.36
CA VAL A 189 -18.33 3.26 -9.52
C VAL A 189 -17.98 2.08 -10.43
N ILE A 190 -17.16 2.34 -11.45
CA ILE A 190 -16.85 1.36 -12.52
C ILE A 190 -15.61 0.56 -12.20
N GLY A 191 -14.57 1.19 -11.62
CA GLY A 191 -13.29 0.55 -11.34
C GLY A 191 -12.39 1.42 -10.47
N ILE A 192 -11.15 0.98 -10.32
CA ILE A 192 -10.10 1.66 -9.56
C ILE A 192 -8.93 1.96 -10.50
N TYR A 193 -8.47 3.18 -10.52
CA TYR A 193 -7.19 3.53 -11.13
C TYR A 193 -6.07 3.25 -10.13
N VAL A 194 -5.11 2.42 -10.52
CA VAL A 194 -3.82 2.31 -9.83
C VAL A 194 -2.94 3.42 -10.39
N ASN A 195 -2.62 4.41 -9.56
CA ASN A 195 -1.65 5.45 -9.88
C ASN A 195 -0.26 4.96 -9.47
N ALA A 196 0.43 4.32 -10.41
CA ALA A 196 1.72 3.71 -10.19
C ALA A 196 2.86 4.73 -10.39
N ILE A 197 3.71 4.91 -9.38
CA ILE A 197 4.88 5.79 -9.41
C ILE A 197 6.13 4.93 -9.25
N GLN A 198 7.03 4.98 -10.22
CA GLN A 198 8.27 4.22 -10.17
C GLN A 198 9.34 4.95 -9.36
N LEU A 199 9.84 4.28 -8.32
CA LEU A 199 10.97 4.73 -7.52
C LEU A 199 12.23 3.97 -7.96
N SER A 200 12.87 4.42 -9.02
CA SER A 200 14.14 3.88 -9.51
C SER A 200 15.32 4.62 -8.88
N LYS A 201 16.48 3.97 -8.76
CA LYS A 201 17.73 4.68 -8.41
C LYS A 201 18.10 5.59 -9.59
N LEU A 202 18.30 6.87 -9.28
CA LEU A 202 18.64 7.87 -10.29
C LEU A 202 20.10 7.72 -10.72
N PRO A 203 20.38 7.47 -11.99
CA PRO A 203 21.74 7.24 -12.46
C PRO A 203 22.65 8.47 -12.35
N TYR A 204 22.10 9.68 -12.29
CA TYR A 204 22.91 10.90 -12.14
C TYR A 204 23.63 10.97 -10.80
N LEU A 205 23.11 10.30 -9.76
CA LEU A 205 23.80 10.21 -8.47
C LEU A 205 25.15 9.51 -8.57
N ALA A 206 25.29 8.59 -9.57
CA ALA A 206 26.57 7.92 -9.84
C ALA A 206 27.41 8.64 -10.92
N ASN A 207 26.78 9.43 -11.80
CA ASN A 207 27.45 10.15 -12.86
C ASN A 207 26.69 11.46 -13.21
N PRO A 208 26.96 12.56 -12.47
CA PRO A 208 26.27 13.84 -12.63
C PRO A 208 26.46 14.48 -14.02
N GLU A 209 27.57 14.21 -14.71
CA GLU A 209 27.89 14.78 -16.02
C GLU A 209 27.16 14.07 -17.18
N ARG A 210 26.50 12.96 -16.89
CA ARG A 210 25.76 12.21 -17.90
C ARG A 210 24.62 13.06 -18.48
N LYS A 211 24.52 13.05 -19.83
CA LYS A 211 23.44 13.72 -20.54
C LYS A 211 22.30 12.78 -20.85
N CYS A 212 21.09 13.29 -20.77
CA CYS A 212 19.88 12.60 -21.22
C CYS A 212 19.97 12.33 -22.72
N LYS A 213 19.68 11.11 -23.13
CA LYS A 213 19.74 10.69 -24.52
C LYS A 213 18.67 11.36 -25.39
N ASP A 214 17.49 11.62 -24.81
CA ASP A 214 16.34 12.16 -25.53
C ASP A 214 16.41 13.68 -25.70
N HIS A 215 17.00 14.40 -24.73
CA HIS A 215 16.98 15.87 -24.71
C HIS A 215 18.37 16.53 -24.73
N GLY A 216 19.45 15.77 -24.60
CA GLY A 216 20.82 16.30 -24.61
C GLY A 216 21.18 17.17 -23.40
N MET A 217 20.25 17.44 -22.50
CA MET A 217 20.47 18.22 -21.28
C MET A 217 21.11 17.35 -20.18
N ASN A 218 21.64 17.99 -19.14
CA ASN A 218 22.22 17.27 -18.02
C ASN A 218 21.20 16.28 -17.42
N TYR A 219 21.67 15.09 -17.09
CA TYR A 219 20.82 14.01 -16.62
C TYR A 219 20.09 14.36 -15.34
N GLU A 220 20.74 15.11 -14.45
CA GLU A 220 20.16 15.58 -13.20
C GLU A 220 18.96 16.52 -13.40
N ASP A 221 18.90 17.24 -14.52
CA ASP A 221 17.86 18.22 -14.85
C ASP A 221 16.74 17.63 -15.73
N CYS A 222 16.96 16.47 -16.33
CA CYS A 222 16.01 15.86 -17.24
C CYS A 222 14.94 15.03 -16.51
N TRP A 223 13.73 15.56 -16.46
CA TRP A 223 12.60 14.89 -15.84
C TRP A 223 12.20 13.55 -16.49
N VAL A 224 12.38 13.42 -17.82
CA VAL A 224 12.01 12.19 -18.57
C VAL A 224 12.76 10.98 -18.07
N GLU A 225 14.01 11.15 -17.61
CA GLU A 225 14.82 10.07 -17.07
C GLU A 225 14.44 9.68 -15.62
N HIS A 226 13.61 10.49 -14.96
CA HIS A 226 13.33 10.34 -13.54
C HIS A 226 11.88 10.03 -13.23
N VAL A 227 10.98 10.33 -14.17
CA VAL A 227 9.55 10.21 -13.94
C VAL A 227 8.96 9.11 -14.80
N ASN A 228 8.48 8.06 -14.14
CA ASN A 228 7.63 7.05 -14.76
C ASN A 228 6.39 6.90 -13.88
N VAL A 229 5.28 7.46 -14.37
CA VAL A 229 3.97 7.40 -13.72
C VAL A 229 2.98 6.81 -14.71
N GLN A 230 2.20 5.84 -14.27
CA GLN A 230 1.17 5.22 -15.10
C GLN A 230 -0.15 5.14 -14.34
N LEU A 231 -1.23 5.50 -15.02
CA LEU A 231 -2.59 5.26 -14.55
C LEU A 231 -3.10 3.97 -15.19
N ILE A 232 -3.33 2.96 -14.36
CA ILE A 232 -3.75 1.63 -14.79
C ILE A 232 -5.17 1.39 -14.30
N LEU A 233 -6.14 1.26 -15.20
CA LEU A 233 -7.52 0.97 -14.83
C LEU A 233 -7.70 -0.50 -14.51
N ILE A 234 -8.28 -0.78 -13.35
CA ILE A 234 -8.68 -2.10 -12.87
C ILE A 234 -10.20 -2.12 -12.75
N GLU A 235 -10.85 -2.87 -13.62
CA GLU A 235 -12.29 -3.09 -13.59
C GLU A 235 -12.61 -4.47 -13.01
N ARG A 236 -13.84 -4.64 -12.54
CA ARG A 236 -14.38 -5.91 -12.03
C ARG A 236 -15.78 -6.14 -12.58
N THR A 237 -16.08 -7.38 -12.92
CA THR A 237 -17.45 -7.80 -13.18
C THR A 237 -18.24 -7.84 -11.88
N GLU A 238 -19.56 -7.77 -11.98
CA GLU A 238 -20.45 -7.90 -10.81
C GLU A 238 -20.24 -9.26 -10.11
N GLN A 239 -19.94 -10.31 -10.88
CA GLN A 239 -19.67 -11.63 -10.30
C GLN A 239 -18.38 -11.62 -9.47
N GLN A 240 -17.29 -11.03 -9.98
CA GLN A 240 -16.04 -10.92 -9.23
C GLN A 240 -16.20 -10.15 -7.91
N VAL A 241 -17.05 -9.13 -7.88
CA VAL A 241 -17.32 -8.37 -6.65
C VAL A 241 -18.14 -9.20 -5.67
N LYS A 242 -19.13 -9.98 -6.15
CA LYS A 242 -19.93 -10.90 -5.32
C LYS A 242 -19.08 -12.02 -4.73
N ASP A 243 -18.23 -12.64 -5.55
CA ASP A 243 -17.33 -13.72 -5.12
C ASP A 243 -16.35 -13.19 -4.05
N TRP A 244 -15.76 -12.01 -4.30
CA TRP A 244 -14.89 -11.37 -3.32
C TRP A 244 -15.59 -11.14 -1.96
N LYS A 245 -16.86 -10.72 -1.97
CA LYS A 245 -17.63 -10.50 -0.74
C LYS A 245 -17.84 -11.79 0.05
N ILE A 246 -18.09 -12.90 -0.63
CA ILE A 246 -18.22 -14.23 -0.01
C ILE A 246 -16.91 -14.62 0.65
N ASP A 247 -15.80 -14.52 -0.10
CA ASP A 247 -14.45 -14.84 0.40
C ASP A 247 -14.06 -13.95 1.58
N ALA A 248 -14.37 -12.65 1.52
CA ALA A 248 -14.08 -11.70 2.59
C ALA A 248 -14.81 -12.04 3.88
N ILE A 249 -16.08 -12.47 3.81
CA ILE A 249 -16.86 -12.91 4.99
C ILE A 249 -16.27 -14.20 5.56
N ASP A 250 -15.93 -15.17 4.72
CA ASP A 250 -15.33 -16.44 5.15
C ASP A 250 -13.99 -16.21 5.85
N LEU A 251 -13.11 -15.44 5.24
CA LEU A 251 -11.82 -15.07 5.83
C LEU A 251 -11.96 -14.27 7.13
N SER A 252 -13.01 -13.43 7.26
CA SER A 252 -13.28 -12.69 8.49
C SER A 252 -13.69 -13.63 9.62
N ARG A 253 -14.49 -14.65 9.34
CA ARG A 253 -14.85 -15.69 10.33
C ARG A 253 -13.64 -16.50 10.74
N ARG A 254 -12.83 -16.93 9.76
CA ARG A 254 -11.56 -17.61 10.05
C ARG A 254 -10.62 -16.75 10.88
N PHE A 255 -10.61 -15.44 10.67
CA PHE A 255 -9.83 -14.50 11.49
C PHE A 255 -10.27 -14.55 12.96
N MET A 256 -11.57 -14.47 13.24
CA MET A 256 -12.10 -14.61 14.61
C MET A 256 -11.71 -15.94 15.25
N ASP A 257 -11.98 -17.05 14.54
CA ASP A 257 -11.68 -18.39 15.03
C ASP A 257 -10.19 -18.55 15.39
N LEU A 258 -9.29 -17.97 14.61
CA LEU A 258 -7.85 -18.00 14.89
C LEU A 258 -7.50 -17.23 16.17
N LEU A 259 -8.08 -16.05 16.39
CA LEU A 259 -7.79 -15.24 17.58
C LEU A 259 -8.39 -15.87 18.85
N GLU A 260 -9.55 -16.48 18.75
CA GLU A 260 -10.20 -17.19 19.87
C GLU A 260 -9.46 -18.49 20.21
N THR A 261 -9.03 -19.25 19.20
CA THR A 261 -8.33 -20.53 19.39
C THR A 261 -6.90 -20.34 19.92
N TYR A 262 -6.22 -19.28 19.49
CA TYR A 262 -4.80 -19.04 19.79
C TYR A 262 -4.55 -17.65 20.42
N PRO A 263 -5.19 -17.34 21.58
CA PRO A 263 -5.13 -15.99 22.16
C PRO A 263 -3.80 -15.66 22.85
N LYS A 264 -2.89 -16.62 23.03
CA LYS A 264 -1.62 -16.44 23.77
C LYS A 264 -0.41 -16.91 22.99
N ALA A 265 0.75 -16.34 23.32
CA ALA A 265 2.03 -16.69 22.68
C ALA A 265 2.39 -18.18 22.82
N GLU A 266 2.04 -18.81 23.94
CA GLU A 266 2.26 -20.25 24.21
C GLU A 266 1.59 -21.16 23.17
N HIS A 267 0.58 -20.67 22.48
CA HIS A 267 -0.12 -21.42 21.42
C HIS A 267 0.61 -21.39 20.07
N LEU A 268 1.59 -20.49 19.86
CA LEU A 268 2.29 -20.34 18.59
C LEU A 268 2.84 -21.65 17.99
N PRO A 269 3.41 -22.59 18.78
CA PRO A 269 3.86 -23.87 18.24
C PRO A 269 2.76 -24.71 17.58
N LYS A 270 1.50 -24.53 17.99
CA LYS A 270 0.33 -25.27 17.49
C LYS A 270 -0.36 -24.58 16.31
N VAL A 271 -0.08 -23.30 16.06
CA VAL A 271 -0.73 -22.53 14.97
C VAL A 271 -0.28 -23.06 13.61
N PRO A 272 -1.20 -23.32 12.66
CA PRO A 272 -0.86 -23.75 11.32
C PRO A 272 0.05 -22.76 10.57
N GLN A 273 0.90 -23.28 9.67
CA GLN A 273 1.88 -22.52 8.85
C GLN A 273 1.62 -22.78 7.36
N GLU A 274 0.46 -22.39 6.88
CA GLU A 274 0.05 -22.64 5.48
C GLU A 274 0.98 -21.97 4.46
N GLY A 275 1.67 -20.92 4.84
CA GLY A 275 2.65 -20.24 3.99
C GLY A 275 3.75 -21.15 3.44
N LYS A 276 4.04 -22.28 4.12
CA LYS A 276 4.98 -23.30 3.64
C LYS A 276 4.48 -24.01 2.38
N PHE A 277 3.16 -24.14 2.23
CA PHE A 277 2.55 -24.88 1.12
C PHE A 277 2.18 -23.98 -0.05
N ASN A 278 1.99 -22.69 0.18
CA ASN A 278 1.58 -21.72 -0.85
C ASN A 278 2.71 -20.75 -1.27
N GLY A 279 3.94 -20.98 -0.78
CA GLY A 279 5.12 -20.17 -1.12
C GLY A 279 5.18 -18.79 -0.42
N SER A 280 4.21 -18.42 0.42
CA SER A 280 4.18 -17.11 1.06
C SER A 280 5.30 -16.90 2.08
N CYS A 281 5.94 -17.98 2.57
CA CYS A 281 7.05 -17.89 3.52
C CYS A 281 8.29 -17.19 2.94
N THR A 282 8.52 -17.25 1.63
CA THR A 282 9.73 -16.70 0.98
C THR A 282 9.81 -15.17 1.08
N MET A 283 8.67 -14.49 1.27
CA MET A 283 8.59 -13.03 1.39
C MET A 283 7.81 -12.64 2.67
N CYS A 284 7.90 -13.45 3.72
CA CYS A 284 7.18 -13.23 4.95
C CYS A 284 8.04 -12.49 5.97
N ASP A 285 7.50 -11.45 6.56
CA ASP A 285 8.15 -10.64 7.61
C ASP A 285 8.53 -11.47 8.86
N TYR A 286 7.87 -12.63 9.07
CA TYR A 286 8.14 -13.52 10.21
C TYR A 286 8.98 -14.76 9.85
N GLN A 287 9.63 -14.75 8.69
CA GLN A 287 10.37 -15.91 8.18
C GLN A 287 11.40 -16.42 9.19
N GLU A 288 12.25 -15.53 9.70
CA GLU A 288 13.31 -15.87 10.66
C GLU A 288 12.75 -16.46 11.97
N PHE A 289 11.67 -15.87 12.49
CA PHE A 289 11.00 -16.39 13.67
C PHE A 289 10.43 -17.80 13.45
N CYS A 290 9.80 -18.02 12.30
CA CYS A 290 9.26 -19.34 11.92
C CYS A 290 10.36 -20.35 11.64
N PHE A 291 11.46 -19.94 11.01
CA PHE A 291 12.61 -20.77 10.70
C PHE A 291 13.31 -21.25 11.99
N ALA A 292 13.42 -20.39 13.00
CA ALA A 292 13.95 -20.74 14.32
C ALA A 292 13.02 -21.65 15.16
N GLY A 293 11.90 -22.12 14.60
CA GLY A 293 10.95 -23.01 15.29
C GLY A 293 9.91 -22.30 16.14
N ARG A 294 9.75 -20.99 16.00
CA ARG A 294 8.80 -20.14 16.74
C ARG A 294 9.07 -20.12 18.24
N PRO A 295 10.27 -19.79 18.69
CA PRO A 295 10.67 -19.81 20.07
C PRO A 295 9.91 -18.71 20.85
N VAL A 296 8.99 -19.10 21.72
CA VAL A 296 8.12 -18.18 22.47
C VAL A 296 8.93 -17.30 23.42
N ASP A 297 9.99 -17.82 24.00
CA ASP A 297 10.94 -17.11 24.85
C ASP A 297 11.72 -16.03 24.10
N ARG A 298 11.88 -16.15 22.79
CA ARG A 298 12.57 -15.19 21.90
C ARG A 298 11.64 -14.27 21.13
N LEU A 299 10.33 -14.37 21.34
CA LEU A 299 9.34 -13.57 20.63
C LEU A 299 9.63 -12.06 20.72
N GLY A 300 9.98 -11.57 21.91
CA GLY A 300 10.30 -10.15 22.12
C GLY A 300 11.58 -9.67 21.46
N VAL A 301 12.54 -10.58 21.17
CA VAL A 301 13.82 -10.27 20.52
C VAL A 301 13.68 -10.33 18.99
N MET A 302 12.94 -11.33 18.47
CA MET A 302 12.81 -11.59 17.04
C MET A 302 11.66 -10.80 16.38
N THR A 303 10.81 -10.21 17.19
CA THR A 303 9.69 -9.35 16.74
C THR A 303 9.58 -8.15 17.66
N GLN A 304 8.95 -7.08 17.18
CA GLN A 304 8.69 -5.88 17.98
C GLN A 304 7.18 -5.68 18.19
N PRO A 305 6.74 -4.94 19.23
CA PRO A 305 5.36 -4.54 19.37
C PRO A 305 4.86 -3.85 18.11
N ARG A 306 3.64 -4.15 17.71
CA ARG A 306 2.94 -3.45 16.64
C ARG A 306 2.03 -2.40 17.29
N GLU A 307 2.20 -1.16 16.91
CA GLU A 307 1.26 -0.11 17.29
C GLU A 307 -0.04 -0.26 16.49
N GLU A 308 -1.18 -0.12 17.19
CA GLU A 308 -2.44 0.09 16.48
C GLU A 308 -2.36 1.43 15.76
N ARG A 309 -2.62 1.43 14.46
CA ARG A 309 -2.78 2.69 13.76
C ARG A 309 -4.01 3.39 14.31
N ALA A 310 -3.85 4.65 14.75
CA ALA A 310 -4.93 5.46 15.30
C ALA A 310 -6.12 5.60 14.32
N GLU A 311 -5.86 5.46 13.03
CA GLU A 311 -6.81 5.49 11.92
C GLU A 311 -7.86 4.36 11.94
N TRP A 312 -7.64 3.30 12.75
CA TRP A 312 -8.53 2.14 12.88
C TRP A 312 -9.50 2.25 14.08
N ARG A 313 -9.41 3.36 14.81
CA ARG A 313 -10.37 3.71 15.85
C ARG A 313 -11.40 4.65 15.24
N VAL A 314 -12.35 4.08 14.48
CA VAL A 314 -13.54 4.81 14.02
C VAL A 314 -14.59 4.81 15.11
#